data_589b67b54a59a22321e333c1205e64a7
#
_entry.id   589b67b54a59a22321e333c1205e64a7
#
_cell.length_a   1.000
_cell.length_b   1.000
_cell.length_c   1.000
_cell.angle_alpha   90.00
_cell.angle_beta   90.00
_cell.angle_gamma   90.00
#
_symmetry.space_group_name_H-M   'P 1'
#
loop_
_entity.id
_entity.type
_entity.pdbx_description
1 polymer ?
#
loop_
_entity_poly.entity_id
_entity_poly.type
_entity_poly.pdbx_seq_one_letter_code
_entity_poly.pdbx_strand_id
1 'polypeptide(L)'
;MQEEYIKEQKIEEKTEIEKEIELIKTIIKTREELKRDNINFEYAEGDLVDYYAYQIKANQAKLDYLIKIAKIKGIQVDIINDKKFTCWDENEEAV
;
A
#
# COMPACT_ATOMS: atom_id res chain seq x y z
N MET A 1 7.52 -18.86 25.84
CA MET A 1 8.45 -19.05 24.72
C MET A 1 7.98 -20.05 23.69
N GLN A 2 7.50 -21.20 24.13
CA GLN A 2 6.97 -22.19 23.20
C GLN A 2 5.77 -21.68 22.43
N GLU A 3 4.94 -20.88 23.10
CA GLU A 3 3.77 -20.30 22.42
C GLU A 3 4.15 -19.34 21.34
N GLU A 4 5.19 -18.53 21.57
CA GLU A 4 5.68 -17.61 20.58
C GLU A 4 6.26 -18.34 19.39
N TYR A 5 6.98 -19.42 19.65
CA TYR A 5 7.56 -20.22 18.59
C TYR A 5 6.46 -20.87 17.74
N ILE A 6 5.40 -21.34 18.36
CA ILE A 6 4.28 -21.94 17.65
C ILE A 6 3.57 -20.90 16.80
N LYS A 7 3.42 -19.67 17.31
CA LYS A 7 2.81 -18.59 16.55
C LYS A 7 3.63 -18.24 15.33
N GLU A 8 4.94 -18.22 15.47
CA GLU A 8 5.83 -17.95 14.34
C GLU A 8 5.70 -19.02 13.27
N GLN A 9 5.59 -20.28 13.68
CA GLN A 9 5.39 -21.37 12.73
C GLN A 9 4.08 -21.25 11.99
N LYS A 10 3.02 -20.83 12.68
CA LYS A 10 1.72 -20.64 12.03
C LYS A 10 1.78 -19.52 11.00
N ILE A 11 2.53 -18.46 11.30
CA ILE A 11 2.70 -17.35 10.36
C ILE A 11 3.46 -17.84 9.13
N GLU A 12 4.46 -18.69 9.34
CA GLU A 12 5.24 -19.22 8.22
C GLU A 12 4.44 -20.17 7.34
N GLU A 13 3.32 -20.69 7.84
CA GLU A 13 2.49 -21.60 7.08
C GLU A 13 1.67 -20.91 5.98
N LYS A 14 1.66 -19.59 5.93
CA LYS A 14 0.97 -18.88 4.87
C LYS A 14 1.53 -19.28 3.51
N THR A 15 0.62 -19.54 2.58
CA THR A 15 1.03 -19.90 1.23
C THR A 15 1.63 -18.71 0.50
N GLU A 16 2.39 -18.98 -0.55
CA GLU A 16 2.95 -17.92 -1.37
C GLU A 16 1.84 -17.06 -1.99
N ILE A 17 0.74 -17.69 -2.36
CA ILE A 17 -0.39 -16.97 -2.94
C ILE A 17 -0.98 -16.00 -1.94
N GLU A 18 -1.12 -16.41 -0.69
CA GLU A 18 -1.63 -15.53 0.35
C GLU A 18 -0.71 -14.34 0.60
N LYS A 19 0.60 -14.57 0.57
CA LYS A 19 1.58 -13.51 0.73
C LYS A 19 1.51 -12.52 -0.42
N GLU A 20 1.33 -13.01 -1.64
CA GLU A 20 1.18 -12.16 -2.80
C GLU A 20 -0.07 -11.30 -2.72
N ILE A 21 -1.17 -11.89 -2.27
CA ILE A 21 -2.42 -11.17 -2.10
C ILE A 21 -2.26 -10.07 -1.05
N GLU A 22 -1.61 -10.38 0.05
CA GLU A 22 -1.35 -9.38 1.09
C GLU A 22 -0.50 -8.24 0.56
N LEU A 23 0.50 -8.56 -0.23
CA LEU A 23 1.37 -7.55 -0.83
C LEU A 23 0.57 -6.62 -1.74
N ILE A 24 -0.26 -7.18 -2.60
CA ILE A 24 -1.11 -6.41 -3.50
C ILE A 24 -2.05 -5.50 -2.71
N LYS A 25 -2.68 -6.03 -1.67
CA LYS A 25 -3.56 -5.23 -0.82
C LYS A 25 -2.82 -4.08 -0.17
N THR A 26 -1.60 -4.33 0.29
CA THR A 26 -0.79 -3.29 0.92
C THR A 26 -0.42 -2.21 -0.08
N ILE A 27 -0.10 -2.58 -1.31
CA ILE A 27 0.21 -1.62 -2.36
C ILE A 27 -1.00 -0.73 -2.64
N ILE A 28 -2.16 -1.33 -2.79
CA ILE A 28 -3.39 -0.59 -3.05
C ILE A 28 -3.69 0.37 -1.90
N LYS A 29 -3.57 -0.11 -0.68
CA LYS A 29 -3.82 0.70 0.50
C LYS A 29 -2.85 1.87 0.58
N THR A 30 -1.58 1.62 0.30
CA THR A 30 -0.55 2.67 0.34
C THR A 30 -0.83 3.73 -0.72
N ARG A 31 -1.28 3.33 -1.91
CA ARG A 31 -1.66 4.28 -2.95
C ARG A 31 -2.82 5.14 -2.52
N GLU A 32 -3.80 4.56 -1.85
CA GLU A 32 -4.94 5.30 -1.35
C GLU A 32 -4.53 6.29 -0.26
N GLU A 33 -3.64 5.87 0.63
CA GLU A 33 -3.11 6.76 1.66
C GLU A 33 -2.36 7.93 1.06
N LEU A 34 -1.55 7.66 0.03
CA LEU A 34 -0.80 8.70 -0.65
C LEU A 34 -1.73 9.70 -1.32
N LYS A 35 -2.78 9.22 -1.94
CA LYS A 35 -3.78 10.08 -2.57
C LYS A 35 -4.44 10.98 -1.53
N ARG A 36 -4.80 10.40 -0.39
CA ARG A 36 -5.41 11.16 0.70
C ARG A 36 -4.45 12.19 1.27
N ASP A 37 -3.18 11.82 1.43
CA ASP A 37 -2.17 12.73 1.93
C ASP A 37 -2.00 13.93 1.00
N ASN A 38 -2.03 13.69 -0.31
CA ASN A 38 -1.93 14.78 -1.29
C ASN A 38 -3.11 15.74 -1.19
N ILE A 39 -4.31 15.20 -1.00
CA ILE A 39 -5.50 16.03 -0.81
C ILE A 39 -5.38 16.84 0.47
N ASN A 40 -4.99 16.20 1.55
CA ASN A 40 -4.84 16.88 2.84
C ASN A 40 -3.76 17.96 2.77
N PHE A 41 -2.71 17.70 2.02
CA PHE A 41 -1.63 18.66 1.86
C PHE A 41 -2.12 19.95 1.21
N GLU A 42 -3.02 19.84 0.24
CA GLU A 42 -3.57 21.01 -0.46
C GLU A 42 -4.31 21.94 0.50
N TYR A 43 -4.91 21.39 1.55
CA TYR A 43 -5.69 22.16 2.49
C TYR A 43 -4.97 22.40 3.82
N ALA A 44 -3.71 21.97 3.92
CA ALA A 44 -2.95 22.08 5.16
C ALA A 44 -2.52 23.53 5.41
N GLU A 45 -2.47 23.87 6.68
CA GLU A 45 -1.99 25.19 7.11
C GLU A 45 -1.02 25.02 8.26
N GLY A 46 -0.09 25.95 8.38
CA GLY A 46 0.85 25.97 9.49
C GLY A 46 1.72 24.72 9.53
N ASP A 47 1.83 24.14 10.70
CA ASP A 47 2.68 22.98 10.93
C ASP A 47 2.21 21.73 10.19
N LEU A 48 0.93 21.70 9.82
CA LEU A 48 0.40 20.56 9.06
C LEU A 48 0.95 20.46 7.65
N VAL A 49 1.43 21.57 7.09
CA VAL A 49 2.06 21.55 5.78
C VAL A 49 3.26 20.60 5.80
N ASP A 50 4.14 20.75 6.77
CA ASP A 50 5.30 19.88 6.91
C ASP A 50 4.90 18.45 7.24
N TYR A 51 3.91 18.28 8.09
CA TYR A 51 3.43 16.96 8.45
C TYR A 51 3.01 16.16 7.20
N TYR A 52 2.17 16.76 6.36
CA TYR A 52 1.70 16.05 5.17
C TYR A 52 2.78 15.92 4.11
N ALA A 53 3.69 16.88 4.01
CA ALA A 53 4.83 16.76 3.11
C ALA A 53 5.68 15.54 3.47
N TYR A 54 5.93 15.32 4.76
CA TYR A 54 6.69 14.15 5.19
C TYR A 54 5.89 12.86 5.00
N GLN A 55 4.59 12.89 5.23
CA GLN A 55 3.75 11.73 4.99
C GLN A 55 3.77 11.32 3.52
N ILE A 56 3.70 12.29 2.63
CA ILE A 56 3.77 12.02 1.20
C ILE A 56 5.10 11.35 0.85
N LYS A 57 6.20 11.89 1.32
CA LYS A 57 7.52 11.31 1.05
C LYS A 57 7.62 9.89 1.62
N ALA A 58 7.14 9.69 2.83
CA ALA A 58 7.19 8.38 3.48
C ALA A 58 6.39 7.35 2.69
N ASN A 59 5.18 7.71 2.27
CA ASN A 59 4.33 6.79 1.54
C ASN A 59 4.85 6.54 0.12
N GLN A 60 5.46 7.53 -0.51
CA GLN A 60 6.10 7.32 -1.81
C GLN A 60 7.25 6.32 -1.71
N ALA A 61 8.09 6.47 -0.69
CA ALA A 61 9.20 5.55 -0.46
C ALA A 61 8.68 4.14 -0.18
N LYS A 62 7.65 4.04 0.64
CA LYS A 62 7.02 2.76 0.96
C LYS A 62 6.44 2.10 -0.29
N LEU A 63 5.75 2.87 -1.11
CA LEU A 63 5.14 2.37 -2.33
C LEU A 63 6.20 1.87 -3.30
N ASP A 64 7.27 2.64 -3.49
CA ASP A 64 8.36 2.24 -4.37
C ASP A 64 8.98 0.93 -3.91
N TYR A 65 9.19 0.78 -2.63
CA TYR A 65 9.75 -0.45 -2.07
C TYR A 65 8.82 -1.64 -2.33
N LEU A 66 7.53 -1.47 -2.08
CA LEU A 66 6.54 -2.53 -2.28
C LEU A 66 6.44 -2.94 -3.74
N ILE A 67 6.51 -1.99 -4.64
CA ILE A 67 6.47 -2.26 -6.07
C ILE A 67 7.71 -3.04 -6.50
N LYS A 68 8.87 -2.71 -5.95
CA LYS A 68 10.10 -3.47 -6.24
C LYS A 68 9.95 -4.92 -5.80
N ILE A 69 9.38 -5.15 -4.61
CA ILE A 69 9.15 -6.51 -4.14
C ILE A 69 8.21 -7.25 -5.07
N ALA A 70 7.14 -6.59 -5.50
CA ALA A 70 6.18 -7.19 -6.40
C ALA A 70 6.83 -7.60 -7.71
N LYS A 71 7.69 -6.75 -8.26
CA LYS A 71 8.41 -7.07 -9.49
C LYS A 71 9.34 -8.26 -9.32
N ILE A 72 10.03 -8.33 -8.19
CA ILE A 72 10.92 -9.45 -7.89
C ILE A 72 10.13 -10.75 -7.83
N LYS A 73 8.93 -10.71 -7.27
CA LYS A 73 8.07 -11.89 -7.16
C LYS A 73 7.37 -12.24 -8.47
N GLY A 74 7.54 -11.43 -9.49
CA GLY A 74 6.92 -11.67 -10.79
C GLY A 74 5.46 -11.24 -10.87
N ILE A 75 5.02 -10.45 -9.92
CA ILE A 75 3.65 -9.90 -9.95
C ILE A 75 3.63 -8.78 -10.98
N GLN A 76 2.61 -8.81 -11.84
CA GLN A 76 2.48 -7.77 -12.86
C GLN A 76 1.94 -6.51 -12.22
N VAL A 77 2.82 -5.53 -12.08
CA VAL A 77 2.47 -4.25 -11.47
C VAL A 77 1.41 -3.52 -12.29
N ASP A 78 1.41 -3.74 -13.59
CA ASP A 78 0.41 -3.15 -14.47
C ASP A 78 -1.01 -3.55 -14.10
N ILE A 79 -1.18 -4.77 -13.61
CA ILE A 79 -2.48 -5.23 -13.15
C ILE A 79 -2.92 -4.43 -11.92
N ILE A 80 -1.98 -4.13 -11.05
CA ILE A 80 -2.26 -3.35 -9.83
C ILE A 80 -2.68 -1.94 -10.20
N ASN A 81 -2.08 -1.40 -11.25
CA ASN A 81 -2.39 -0.06 -11.75
C ASN A 81 -3.56 -0.06 -12.73
N ASP A 82 -4.04 -1.23 -13.09
CA ASP A 82 -5.13 -1.38 -14.03
C ASP A 82 -6.43 -0.84 -13.41
N LYS A 83 -7.33 -0.44 -14.28
CA LYS A 83 -8.64 0.04 -13.88
C LYS A 83 -9.43 -0.98 -13.08
N LYS A 84 -9.12 -2.27 -13.25
CA LYS A 84 -9.77 -3.31 -12.46
C LYS A 84 -9.58 -3.11 -10.97
N PHE A 85 -8.42 -2.62 -10.58
CA PHE A 85 -8.10 -2.40 -9.17
C PHE A 85 -8.39 -0.99 -8.71
N THR A 86 -8.63 -0.08 -9.64
CA THR A 86 -8.90 1.32 -9.32
C THR A 86 -10.30 1.77 -9.74
N CYS A 87 -11.05 0.91 -10.39
CA CYS A 87 -12.35 1.29 -10.91
C CYS A 87 -13.34 1.70 -9.81
N TRP A 88 -13.24 1.11 -8.65
CA TRP A 88 -14.08 1.51 -7.53
C TRP A 88 -13.67 2.88 -6.98
N ASP A 89 -12.38 3.22 -7.03
CA ASP A 89 -11.95 4.57 -6.71
C ASP A 89 -12.51 5.56 -7.71
N GLU A 90 -12.46 5.20 -8.98
CA GLU A 90 -13.03 6.04 -10.03
C GLU A 90 -14.52 6.21 -9.88
N ASN A 91 -15.21 5.13 -9.49
CA ASN A 91 -16.65 5.18 -9.23
C ASN A 91 -16.97 6.11 -8.08
N GLU A 92 -16.14 6.08 -7.04
CA GLU A 92 -16.30 6.99 -5.91
C GLU A 92 -16.14 8.43 -6.35
N GLU A 93 -15.17 8.69 -7.21
CA GLU A 93 -14.93 10.03 -7.72
C GLU A 93 -16.05 10.50 -8.63
N ALA A 94 -16.63 9.59 -9.38
CA ALA A 94 -17.72 9.92 -10.29
C ALA A 94 -19.00 10.27 -9.55
N VAL A 95 -19.15 9.76 -8.36
CA VAL A 95 -20.31 10.05 -7.53
C VAL A 95 -20.16 11.41 -6.86
#